data_ee030d543e289f90d5642c48605b11d8
#
_entry.id   ee030d543e289f90d5642c48605b11d8
#
_cell.length_a   1.000
_cell.length_b   1.000
_cell.length_c   1.000
_cell.angle_alpha   90.00
_cell.angle_beta   90.00
_cell.angle_gamma   90.00
#
_symmetry.space_group_name_H-M   'P 1'
#
loop_
_entity.id
_entity.type
_entity.pdbx_description
1 polymer ?
#
loop_
_entity_poly.entity_id
_entity_poly.type
_entity_poly.pdbx_seq_one_letter_code
_entity_poly.pdbx_strand_id
1 'polypeptide(L)'
;MPENYYPFDLVPLPYAYDALEPFINRQTMQVHHDKLLKAYVDKLNTAVSACPRMQNFSLPYMLSHLCTIPPAYRTQVRRLGGGVWNHNFFFQSLHAENSQNKPTGNLADA
;
A
#
# COMPACT_ATOMS: atom_id res chain seq x y z
N MET A 1 -3.21 3.07 12.67
CA MET A 1 -3.69 3.91 11.63
C MET A 1 -5.12 3.78 11.49
N PRO A 2 -5.75 4.72 11.95
CA PRO A 2 -7.21 4.66 11.93
C PRO A 2 -7.78 4.74 10.55
N GLU A 3 -6.96 5.11 9.58
CA GLU A 3 -7.50 5.30 8.26
C GLU A 3 -7.51 4.09 7.39
N ASN A 4 -7.27 2.95 7.93
CA ASN A 4 -7.26 1.74 7.11
C ASN A 4 -8.63 1.12 6.96
N TYR A 5 -9.63 1.98 6.77
CA TYR A 5 -11.00 1.54 6.51
C TYR A 5 -11.50 2.18 5.23
N TYR A 6 -12.50 1.57 4.66
CA TYR A 6 -13.12 2.11 3.46
C TYR A 6 -13.78 3.45 3.76
N PRO A 7 -13.64 4.43 2.89
CA PRO A 7 -12.86 4.39 1.64
C PRO A 7 -11.39 4.62 1.92
N PHE A 8 -10.57 3.83 1.29
CA PHE A 8 -9.13 3.91 1.51
C PHE A 8 -8.56 5.07 0.73
N ASP A 9 -7.61 5.76 1.33
CA ASP A 9 -6.98 6.92 0.71
C ASP A 9 -5.62 6.57 0.16
N LEU A 10 -5.20 7.36 -0.83
CA LEU A 10 -3.82 7.26 -1.30
C LEU A 10 -2.96 7.95 -0.26
N VAL A 11 -2.16 7.19 0.45
CA VAL A 11 -1.30 7.74 1.50
C VAL A 11 -0.15 8.50 0.84
N PRO A 12 0.08 9.75 1.23
CA PRO A 12 1.18 10.51 0.64
C PRO A 12 2.52 9.90 1.02
N LEU A 13 3.52 10.12 0.17
CA LEU A 13 4.86 9.72 0.52
C LEU A 13 5.31 10.54 1.71
N PRO A 14 6.09 9.93 2.61
CA PRO A 14 6.61 10.67 3.77
C PRO A 14 7.81 11.54 3.43
N TYR A 15 8.15 11.67 2.15
CA TYR A 15 9.31 12.46 1.72
C TYR A 15 9.04 12.95 0.31
N ALA A 16 9.90 13.86 -0.17
CA ALA A 16 9.74 14.39 -1.50
C ALA A 16 10.05 13.33 -2.55
N TYR A 17 9.50 13.50 -3.74
CA TYR A 17 9.73 12.52 -4.79
C TYR A 17 11.20 12.33 -5.13
N ASP A 18 12.01 13.37 -4.97
CA ASP A 18 13.42 13.26 -5.31
C ASP A 18 14.31 12.96 -4.12
N ALA A 19 13.73 12.66 -2.99
CA ALA A 19 14.52 12.46 -1.76
C ALA A 19 15.44 11.26 -1.84
N LEU A 20 15.15 10.31 -2.69
CA LEU A 20 15.96 9.10 -2.79
C LEU A 20 16.91 9.12 -3.96
N GLU A 21 16.99 10.23 -4.68
CA GLU A 21 17.97 10.32 -5.74
C GLU A 21 19.35 10.34 -5.15
N PRO A 22 20.32 9.83 -5.86
CA PRO A 22 20.26 9.27 -7.21
C PRO A 22 19.89 7.79 -7.26
N PHE A 23 19.56 7.19 -6.13
CA PHE A 23 19.28 5.77 -6.11
C PHE A 23 17.97 5.44 -6.82
N ILE A 24 16.94 6.24 -6.58
CA ILE A 24 15.66 6.09 -7.25
C ILE A 24 15.28 7.47 -7.73
N ASN A 25 15.12 7.63 -9.04
CA ASN A 25 14.88 8.97 -9.54
C ASN A 25 13.43 9.40 -9.29
N ARG A 26 13.25 10.71 -9.37
CA ARG A 26 11.98 11.32 -9.07
C ARG A 26 10.85 10.78 -9.91
N GLN A 27 11.08 10.60 -11.20
CA GLN A 27 10.04 10.15 -12.08
C GLN A 27 9.57 8.74 -11.72
N THR A 28 10.50 7.88 -11.38
CA THR A 28 10.15 6.53 -10.95
C THR A 28 9.28 6.56 -9.70
N MET A 29 9.62 7.41 -8.74
CA MET A 29 8.82 7.53 -7.54
C MET A 29 7.43 8.06 -7.84
N GLN A 30 7.33 9.05 -8.72
CA GLN A 30 6.03 9.60 -9.07
C GLN A 30 5.15 8.56 -9.73
N VAL A 31 5.69 7.82 -10.67
CA VAL A 31 4.89 6.80 -11.36
C VAL A 31 4.46 5.71 -10.38
N HIS A 32 5.38 5.26 -9.56
CA HIS A 32 5.07 4.17 -8.66
C HIS A 32 4.02 4.56 -7.65
N HIS A 33 4.09 5.77 -7.13
CA HIS A 33 3.15 6.21 -6.12
C HIS A 33 1.87 6.73 -6.76
N ASP A 34 1.97 7.65 -7.71
CA ASP A 34 0.79 8.35 -8.19
C ASP A 34 -0.02 7.53 -9.16
N LYS A 35 0.59 6.56 -9.83
CA LYS A 35 -0.15 5.76 -10.78
C LYS A 35 -0.37 4.35 -10.32
N LEU A 36 0.69 3.67 -9.90
CA LEU A 36 0.53 2.27 -9.55
C LEU A 36 -0.19 2.09 -8.22
N LEU A 37 0.29 2.75 -7.18
CA LEU A 37 -0.37 2.62 -5.88
C LEU A 37 -1.77 3.18 -5.93
N LYS A 38 -1.95 4.31 -6.61
CA LYS A 38 -3.28 4.88 -6.71
C LYS A 38 -4.24 3.94 -7.41
N ALA A 39 -3.77 3.23 -8.44
CA ALA A 39 -4.63 2.28 -9.14
C ALA A 39 -5.08 1.16 -8.20
N TYR A 40 -4.17 0.67 -7.37
CA TYR A 40 -4.55 -0.35 -6.40
C TYR A 40 -5.57 0.17 -5.41
N VAL A 41 -5.38 1.40 -4.93
CA VAL A 41 -6.30 1.99 -3.98
C VAL A 41 -7.67 2.16 -4.60
N ASP A 42 -7.73 2.69 -5.83
CA ASP A 42 -9.00 2.92 -6.50
C ASP A 42 -9.73 1.62 -6.75
N LYS A 43 -9.02 0.59 -7.19
CA LYS A 43 -9.65 -0.69 -7.48
C LYS A 43 -10.11 -1.39 -6.20
N LEU A 44 -9.34 -1.24 -5.13
CA LEU A 44 -9.76 -1.80 -3.85
C LEU A 44 -11.03 -1.12 -3.37
N ASN A 45 -11.10 0.19 -3.48
CA ASN A 45 -12.30 0.91 -3.09
C ASN A 45 -13.50 0.47 -3.93
N THR A 46 -13.30 0.25 -5.22
CA THR A 46 -14.39 -0.21 -6.07
C THR A 46 -14.89 -1.57 -5.62
N ALA A 47 -13.97 -2.48 -5.32
CA ALA A 47 -14.36 -3.81 -4.89
C ALA A 47 -15.10 -3.77 -3.55
N VAL A 48 -14.61 -2.97 -2.61
CA VAL A 48 -15.24 -2.90 -1.30
C VAL A 48 -16.58 -2.16 -1.35
N SER A 49 -16.71 -1.21 -2.27
CA SER A 49 -17.97 -0.49 -2.39
C SER A 49 -19.10 -1.41 -2.82
N ALA A 50 -18.79 -2.49 -3.47
CA ALA A 50 -19.80 -3.45 -3.92
C ALA A 50 -20.28 -4.37 -2.79
N CYS A 51 -19.62 -4.32 -1.64
CA CYS A 51 -19.98 -5.21 -0.54
C CYS A 51 -19.99 -4.43 0.77
N PRO A 52 -21.14 -3.89 1.17
CA PRO A 52 -21.20 -3.06 2.37
C PRO A 52 -20.66 -3.71 3.62
N ARG A 53 -20.74 -5.03 3.69
CA ARG A 53 -20.24 -5.75 4.84
C ARG A 53 -18.75 -5.56 5.01
N MET A 54 -18.01 -5.49 3.89
CA MET A 54 -16.57 -5.32 3.97
C MET A 54 -16.17 -3.91 4.38
N GLN A 55 -17.09 -2.96 4.28
CA GLN A 55 -16.74 -1.60 4.62
C GLN A 55 -16.53 -1.42 6.12
N ASN A 56 -16.90 -2.39 6.91
CA ASN A 56 -16.68 -2.35 8.34
C ASN A 56 -15.35 -2.97 8.76
N PHE A 57 -14.62 -3.56 7.83
CA PHE A 57 -13.37 -4.22 8.13
C PHE A 57 -12.19 -3.33 7.81
N SER A 58 -11.20 -3.31 8.68
CA SER A 58 -9.96 -2.61 8.36
C SER A 58 -9.19 -3.41 7.31
N LEU A 59 -8.25 -2.76 6.64
CA LEU A 59 -7.42 -3.47 5.68
C LEU A 59 -6.62 -4.60 6.33
N PRO A 60 -5.94 -4.36 7.47
CA PRO A 60 -5.24 -5.48 8.11
C PRO A 60 -6.16 -6.62 8.48
N TYR A 61 -7.37 -6.30 8.92
CA TYR A 61 -8.30 -7.37 9.29
C TYR A 61 -8.66 -8.20 8.07
N MET A 62 -8.97 -7.54 6.94
CA MET A 62 -9.33 -8.26 5.74
C MET A 62 -8.21 -9.16 5.27
N LEU A 63 -6.97 -8.67 5.33
CA LEU A 63 -5.84 -9.44 4.85
C LEU A 63 -5.52 -10.62 5.75
N SER A 64 -5.79 -10.50 7.03
CA SER A 64 -5.50 -11.59 7.94
C SER A 64 -6.67 -12.55 8.15
N HIS A 65 -7.86 -12.14 7.68
CA HIS A 65 -9.06 -12.99 7.84
C HIS A 65 -9.76 -13.16 6.51
N LEU A 66 -9.01 -13.58 5.50
CA LEU A 66 -9.58 -13.70 4.16
C LEU A 66 -10.75 -14.66 4.11
N CYS A 67 -10.78 -15.64 4.99
CA CYS A 67 -11.89 -16.59 4.96
C CYS A 67 -13.22 -15.96 5.37
N THR A 68 -13.20 -14.78 5.99
CA THR A 68 -14.44 -14.08 6.32
C THR A 68 -14.91 -13.20 5.18
N ILE A 69 -14.10 -13.03 4.15
CA ILE A 69 -14.47 -12.24 2.99
C ILE A 69 -15.31 -13.12 2.07
N PRO A 70 -16.42 -12.62 1.53
CA PRO A 70 -17.21 -13.43 0.62
C PRO A 70 -16.36 -13.94 -0.53
N PRO A 71 -16.52 -15.21 -0.90
CA PRO A 71 -15.63 -15.81 -1.90
C PRO A 71 -15.54 -15.03 -3.21
N ALA A 72 -16.60 -14.36 -3.58
CA ALA A 72 -16.58 -13.60 -4.84
C ALA A 72 -15.58 -12.45 -4.81
N TYR A 73 -15.23 -11.95 -3.63
CA TYR A 73 -14.33 -10.81 -3.52
C TYR A 73 -12.96 -11.19 -2.97
N ARG A 74 -12.80 -12.42 -2.55
CA ARG A 74 -11.62 -12.83 -1.78
C ARG A 74 -10.32 -12.63 -2.54
N THR A 75 -10.28 -13.06 -3.78
CA THR A 75 -9.07 -12.93 -4.59
C THR A 75 -8.74 -11.46 -4.86
N GLN A 76 -9.76 -10.65 -5.16
CA GLN A 76 -9.53 -9.25 -5.41
C GLN A 76 -9.00 -8.55 -4.17
N VAL A 77 -9.61 -8.83 -3.02
CA VAL A 77 -9.18 -8.18 -1.78
C VAL A 77 -7.75 -8.58 -1.45
N ARG A 78 -7.41 -9.85 -1.61
CA ARG A 78 -6.06 -10.30 -1.31
C ARG A 78 -5.06 -9.62 -2.22
N ARG A 79 -5.34 -9.57 -3.51
CA ARG A 79 -4.39 -8.98 -4.45
C ARG A 79 -4.32 -7.46 -4.32
N LEU A 80 -5.48 -6.81 -4.32
CA LEU A 80 -5.49 -5.35 -4.31
C LEU A 80 -5.14 -4.80 -2.94
N GLY A 81 -5.71 -5.41 -1.90
CA GLY A 81 -5.41 -4.98 -0.54
C GLY A 81 -3.96 -5.24 -0.17
N GLY A 82 -3.46 -6.40 -0.57
CA GLY A 82 -2.05 -6.70 -0.34
C GLY A 82 -1.15 -5.74 -1.08
N GLY A 83 -1.56 -5.34 -2.30
CA GLY A 83 -0.79 -4.36 -3.05
C GLY A 83 -0.73 -3.01 -2.36
N VAL A 84 -1.86 -2.54 -1.83
CA VAL A 84 -1.90 -1.28 -1.10
C VAL A 84 -1.02 -1.37 0.15
N TRP A 85 -1.17 -2.45 0.92
CA TRP A 85 -0.41 -2.61 2.15
C TRP A 85 1.08 -2.67 1.87
N ASN A 86 1.47 -3.45 0.88
CA ASN A 86 2.88 -3.63 0.58
C ASN A 86 3.52 -2.37 0.04
N HIS A 87 2.82 -1.62 -0.80
CA HIS A 87 3.39 -0.38 -1.32
C HIS A 87 3.56 0.66 -0.22
N ASN A 88 2.59 0.75 0.68
CA ASN A 88 2.72 1.70 1.78
C ASN A 88 3.88 1.32 2.68
N PHE A 89 4.02 0.04 2.97
CA PHE A 89 5.12 -0.42 3.79
C PHE A 89 6.45 -0.18 3.09
N PHE A 90 6.50 -0.47 1.81
CA PHE A 90 7.73 -0.30 1.03
C PHE A 90 8.19 1.16 1.03
N PHE A 91 7.29 2.09 0.76
CA PHE A 91 7.68 3.48 0.72
C PHE A 91 8.16 3.98 2.07
N GLN A 92 7.52 3.55 3.14
CA GLN A 92 7.97 3.96 4.46
C GLN A 92 9.29 3.32 4.84
N SER A 93 9.52 2.09 4.39
CA SER A 93 10.79 1.43 4.65
C SER A 93 11.94 2.12 3.94
N LEU A 94 11.71 2.56 2.70
CA LEU A 94 12.75 3.28 1.97
C LEU A 94 13.12 4.56 2.69
N HIS A 95 12.12 5.25 3.22
CA HIS A 95 12.40 6.47 3.94
C HIS A 95 13.23 6.19 5.18
N ALA A 96 12.85 5.20 5.93
CA ALA A 96 13.57 4.87 7.15
C ALA A 96 15.00 4.45 6.84
N GLU A 97 15.15 3.66 5.80
CA GLU A 97 16.48 3.22 5.44
C GLU A 97 17.32 4.38 4.98
N ASN A 98 16.75 5.25 4.21
CA ASN A 98 17.49 6.39 3.71
C ASN A 98 17.91 7.30 4.84
N SER A 99 17.08 7.50 5.81
CA SER A 99 17.43 8.37 6.90
C SER A 99 18.49 7.77 7.80
N GLN A 100 18.50 6.46 7.95
CA GLN A 100 19.51 5.79 8.71
C GLN A 100 20.74 5.65 7.90
N ASN A 101 20.60 5.80 6.66
CA ASN A 101 21.74 5.75 5.88
C ASN A 101 22.45 4.49 5.94
N LYS A 102 21.94 3.40 6.25
CA LYS A 102 22.66 2.30 6.21
C LYS A 102 21.89 1.21 5.98
N PRO A 103 21.98 0.70 4.99
CA PRO A 103 21.37 -0.46 4.64
C PRO A 103 21.80 -1.42 5.60
N THR A 104 21.04 -1.65 6.49
CA THR A 104 21.35 -2.75 7.26
C THR A 104 21.13 -3.87 6.38
N GLY A 105 21.86 -4.79 6.43
CA GLY A 105 21.87 -5.86 5.53
C GLY A 105 20.54 -6.43 5.17
N ASN A 106 19.67 -6.56 6.12
CA ASN A 106 18.48 -7.24 5.79
C ASN A 106 17.67 -6.52 4.77
N LEU A 107 17.51 -5.26 4.87
CA LEU A 107 16.70 -4.56 3.93
C LEU A 107 17.39 -4.48 2.60
N ALA A 108 18.66 -4.29 2.62
CA ALA A 108 19.40 -4.25 1.39
C ALA A 108 19.34 -5.58 0.69
N ASP A 109 19.26 -6.64 1.45
CA ASP A 109 19.23 -7.94 0.86
C ASP A 109 17.88 -8.31 0.38
N ALA A 110 16.88 -7.68 0.89
CA ALA A 110 15.51 -8.07 0.56
C ALA A 110 15.12 -7.70 -0.87
#